data_26a6f436e98406925db1b77783d40c27
#
_entry.id   26a6f436e98406925db1b77783d40c27
#
_cell.length_a   1.000
_cell.length_b   1.000
_cell.length_c   1.000
_cell.angle_alpha   90.00
_cell.angle_beta   90.00
_cell.angle_gamma   90.00
#
_symmetry.space_group_name_H-M   'P 1'
#
loop_
_entity.id
_entity.type
_entity.pdbx_description
1 polymer ?
#
loop_
_entity_poly.entity_id
_entity_poly.type
_entity_poly.pdbx_seq_one_letter_code
_entity_poly.pdbx_strand_id
1 'polypeptide(L)'
;MHRFFIPRPYAENMMIDGIDARHIYTVLKMKPGEKVQIVSDDGVTALAEITGTAPGQTLVKCLEVIAESHEPAVKITLAQGLVKGEKMDFIIQKAVELGVSRIVPLAMKHSVVRYDDEKAAKKCQRWQKIAESAAKQSKRDIIPQIADVAAIDKLMVECDCTTKIIAYECEDRQGLKQVLQSNLNTDSILIIIGPEGGISEAEIESFTNAGAEACVLGSNILRASTAGPVALSLLARALGRFI
;
A
#
# COMPACT_ATOMS: atom_id res chain seq x y z
N MET A 1 -16.11 0.72 -14.79
CA MET A 1 -16.93 -0.08 -13.84
C MET A 1 -16.47 0.22 -12.44
N HIS A 2 -17.39 0.46 -11.51
CA HIS A 2 -17.07 0.74 -10.09
C HIS A 2 -16.71 -0.54 -9.36
N ARG A 3 -15.78 -0.45 -8.38
CA ARG A 3 -15.34 -1.57 -7.55
C ARG A 3 -15.61 -1.25 -6.07
N PHE A 4 -16.14 -2.24 -5.35
CA PHE A 4 -16.48 -2.13 -3.93
C PHE A 4 -15.90 -3.30 -3.15
N PHE A 5 -15.37 -3.01 -1.97
CA PHE A 5 -14.88 -4.04 -1.05
C PHE A 5 -15.98 -4.39 -0.05
N ILE A 6 -16.26 -5.68 0.11
CA ILE A 6 -17.28 -6.18 1.04
C ILE A 6 -16.58 -6.95 2.16
N PRO A 7 -16.67 -6.50 3.43
CA PRO A 7 -15.99 -7.12 4.55
C PRO A 7 -16.71 -8.41 5.02
N ARG A 8 -16.91 -9.34 4.09
CA ARG A 8 -17.53 -10.66 4.28
C ARG A 8 -17.00 -11.64 3.25
N PRO A 9 -16.97 -12.93 3.56
CA PRO A 9 -16.64 -13.97 2.59
C PRO A 9 -17.56 -13.94 1.37
N TYR A 10 -17.05 -14.44 0.26
CA TYR A 10 -17.79 -14.52 -0.99
C TYR A 10 -19.07 -15.36 -0.85
N ALA A 11 -20.15 -14.87 -1.44
CA ALA A 11 -21.42 -15.58 -1.62
C ALA A 11 -22.10 -15.16 -2.93
N GLU A 12 -22.99 -15.99 -3.46
CA GLU A 12 -23.71 -15.66 -4.70
C GLU A 12 -24.54 -14.38 -4.56
N ASN A 13 -25.15 -14.15 -3.41
CA ASN A 13 -25.90 -12.93 -3.09
C ASN A 13 -25.19 -12.21 -1.96
N MET A 14 -24.82 -10.97 -2.20
CA MET A 14 -24.08 -10.15 -1.24
C MET A 14 -24.74 -8.80 -1.03
N MET A 15 -24.34 -8.11 0.02
CA MET A 15 -24.82 -6.78 0.35
C MET A 15 -23.64 -5.83 0.55
N ILE A 16 -23.67 -4.73 -0.20
CA ILE A 16 -22.83 -3.57 0.04
C ILE A 16 -23.57 -2.70 1.05
N ASP A 17 -22.93 -2.29 2.13
CA ASP A 17 -23.51 -1.48 3.18
C ASP A 17 -22.69 -0.21 3.47
N GLY A 18 -23.15 0.58 4.43
CA GLY A 18 -22.43 1.74 4.94
C GLY A 18 -22.21 2.87 3.94
N ILE A 19 -20.96 3.36 3.88
CA ILE A 19 -20.59 4.53 3.06
C ILE A 19 -20.70 4.19 1.56
N ASP A 20 -20.30 2.99 1.15
CA ASP A 20 -20.32 2.58 -0.25
C ASP A 20 -21.76 2.45 -0.78
N ALA A 21 -22.66 1.86 -0.01
CA ALA A 21 -24.07 1.80 -0.39
C ALA A 21 -24.70 3.21 -0.49
N ARG A 22 -24.36 4.09 0.44
CA ARG A 22 -24.81 5.49 0.36
C ARG A 22 -24.24 6.18 -0.89
N HIS A 23 -22.97 5.94 -1.23
CA HIS A 23 -22.33 6.48 -2.43
C HIS A 23 -23.01 5.97 -3.70
N ILE A 24 -23.33 4.67 -3.77
CA ILE A 24 -24.08 4.06 -4.88
C ILE A 24 -25.44 4.74 -5.04
N TYR A 25 -26.17 4.90 -3.94
CA TYR A 25 -27.54 5.41 -3.98
C TYR A 25 -27.62 6.92 -4.25
N THR A 26 -26.76 7.73 -3.58
CA THR A 26 -26.89 9.20 -3.62
C THR A 26 -26.02 9.86 -4.68
N VAL A 27 -24.81 9.37 -4.91
CA VAL A 27 -23.83 10.00 -5.80
C VAL A 27 -23.85 9.35 -7.18
N LEU A 28 -23.65 8.03 -7.23
CA LEU A 28 -23.63 7.30 -8.49
C LEU A 28 -25.04 7.08 -9.07
N LYS A 29 -26.07 7.10 -8.20
CA LYS A 29 -27.48 6.89 -8.53
C LYS A 29 -27.72 5.64 -9.36
N MET A 30 -26.98 4.57 -9.04
CA MET A 30 -27.05 3.30 -9.74
C MET A 30 -28.37 2.59 -9.48
N LYS A 31 -28.84 1.86 -10.48
CA LYS A 31 -30.14 1.19 -10.48
C LYS A 31 -29.98 -0.33 -10.54
N PRO A 32 -31.02 -1.10 -10.15
CA PRO A 32 -31.08 -2.52 -10.44
C PRO A 32 -30.83 -2.82 -11.92
N GLY A 33 -30.06 -3.88 -12.21
CA GLY A 33 -29.58 -4.26 -13.55
C GLY A 33 -28.21 -3.72 -13.91
N GLU A 34 -27.70 -2.70 -13.21
CA GLU A 34 -26.35 -2.20 -13.46
C GLU A 34 -25.27 -3.10 -12.81
N LYS A 35 -24.11 -3.16 -13.46
CA LYS A 35 -23.01 -4.04 -13.06
C LYS A 35 -21.93 -3.30 -12.28
N VAL A 36 -21.41 -3.97 -11.27
CA VAL A 36 -20.30 -3.53 -10.43
C VAL A 36 -19.28 -4.66 -10.25
N GLN A 37 -18.06 -4.33 -9.87
CA GLN A 37 -17.12 -5.32 -9.35
C GLN A 37 -17.16 -5.30 -7.83
N ILE A 38 -17.12 -6.47 -7.23
CA ILE A 38 -16.98 -6.64 -5.79
C ILE A 38 -15.70 -7.40 -5.49
N VAL A 39 -15.12 -7.10 -4.33
CA VAL A 39 -14.01 -7.84 -3.74
C VAL A 39 -14.43 -8.21 -2.33
N SER A 40 -14.48 -9.50 -2.02
CA SER A 40 -14.79 -10.03 -0.69
C SER A 40 -13.54 -10.09 0.20
N ASP A 41 -13.71 -10.26 1.50
CA ASP A 41 -12.59 -10.27 2.46
C ASP A 41 -11.71 -11.53 2.34
N ASP A 42 -12.22 -12.60 1.75
CA ASP A 42 -11.46 -13.81 1.38
C ASP A 42 -10.71 -13.66 0.03
N GLY A 43 -10.69 -12.44 -0.55
CA GLY A 43 -9.92 -12.11 -1.75
C GLY A 43 -10.57 -12.50 -3.08
N VAL A 44 -11.82 -12.96 -3.07
CA VAL A 44 -12.54 -13.26 -4.31
C VAL A 44 -13.02 -11.98 -4.98
N THR A 45 -12.61 -11.77 -6.22
CA THR A 45 -13.15 -10.69 -7.08
C THR A 45 -14.24 -11.25 -7.98
N ALA A 46 -15.39 -10.59 -8.04
CA ALA A 46 -16.50 -11.01 -8.89
C ALA A 46 -17.16 -9.84 -9.63
N LEU A 47 -17.69 -10.13 -10.81
CA LEU A 47 -18.66 -9.29 -11.48
C LEU A 47 -20.02 -9.55 -10.83
N ALA A 48 -20.71 -8.49 -10.42
CA ALA A 48 -22.00 -8.58 -9.80
C ALA A 48 -23.01 -7.60 -10.43
N GLU A 49 -24.28 -7.96 -10.39
CA GLU A 49 -25.40 -7.12 -10.81
C GLU A 49 -26.14 -6.60 -9.57
N ILE A 50 -26.47 -5.33 -9.59
CA ILE A 50 -27.31 -4.71 -8.56
C ILE A 50 -28.73 -5.24 -8.69
N THR A 51 -29.25 -5.86 -7.65
CA THR A 51 -30.64 -6.36 -7.60
C THR A 51 -31.58 -5.44 -6.83
N GLY A 52 -31.04 -4.57 -5.98
CA GLY A 52 -31.81 -3.58 -5.23
C GLY A 52 -30.93 -2.52 -4.59
N THR A 53 -31.43 -1.28 -4.49
CA THR A 53 -30.76 -0.17 -3.85
C THR A 53 -31.67 0.54 -2.88
N ALA A 54 -31.14 0.83 -1.68
CA ALA A 54 -31.81 1.66 -0.67
C ALA A 54 -30.77 2.56 0.03
N PRO A 55 -31.19 3.61 0.74
CA PRO A 55 -30.26 4.42 1.54
C PRO A 55 -29.47 3.55 2.53
N GLY A 56 -28.17 3.35 2.28
CA GLY A 56 -27.28 2.58 3.13
C GLY A 56 -27.21 1.07 2.89
N GLN A 57 -27.94 0.54 1.92
CA GLN A 57 -27.89 -0.85 1.50
C GLN A 57 -28.02 -1.01 -0.01
N THR A 58 -27.16 -1.83 -0.62
CA THR A 58 -27.25 -2.23 -2.01
C THR A 58 -27.09 -3.73 -2.10
N LEU A 59 -28.08 -4.40 -2.63
CA LEU A 59 -28.06 -5.85 -2.85
C LEU A 59 -27.46 -6.13 -4.21
N VAL A 60 -26.57 -7.10 -4.26
CA VAL A 60 -25.92 -7.54 -5.50
C VAL A 60 -25.99 -9.07 -5.63
N LYS A 61 -26.15 -9.53 -6.87
CA LYS A 61 -26.03 -10.94 -7.24
C LYS A 61 -24.74 -11.12 -8.05
N CYS A 62 -23.87 -12.01 -7.61
CA CYS A 62 -22.65 -12.35 -8.31
C CYS A 62 -22.95 -13.12 -9.58
N LEU A 63 -22.42 -12.67 -10.69
CA LEU A 63 -22.62 -13.28 -12.02
C LEU A 63 -21.47 -14.19 -12.39
N GLU A 64 -20.24 -13.76 -12.10
CA GLU A 64 -19.01 -14.43 -12.52
C GLU A 64 -17.87 -14.10 -11.57
N VAL A 65 -17.09 -15.09 -11.17
CA VAL A 65 -15.84 -14.90 -10.44
C VAL A 65 -14.73 -14.56 -11.42
N ILE A 66 -14.01 -13.47 -11.16
CA ILE A 66 -12.89 -13.01 -11.97
C ILE A 66 -11.64 -13.71 -11.43
N ALA A 67 -11.12 -14.69 -12.19
CA ALA A 67 -9.95 -15.46 -11.78
C ALA A 67 -8.63 -14.70 -11.91
N GLU A 68 -8.59 -13.66 -12.75
CA GLU A 68 -7.39 -12.88 -13.02
C GLU A 68 -7.15 -11.86 -11.90
N SER A 69 -6.04 -12.03 -11.19
CA SER A 69 -5.63 -11.10 -10.12
C SER A 69 -4.73 -10.00 -10.66
N HIS A 70 -4.97 -8.77 -10.20
CA HIS A 70 -4.12 -7.61 -10.48
C HIS A 70 -3.03 -7.42 -9.43
N GLU A 71 -2.93 -8.31 -8.44
CA GLU A 71 -1.95 -8.18 -7.37
C GLU A 71 -0.55 -8.66 -7.79
N PRO A 72 0.53 -8.04 -7.26
CA PRO A 72 1.88 -8.53 -7.47
C PRO A 72 2.06 -9.93 -6.84
N ALA A 73 2.81 -10.81 -7.51
CA ALA A 73 3.21 -12.10 -6.92
C ALA A 73 4.10 -11.89 -5.68
N VAL A 74 4.96 -10.87 -5.70
CA VAL A 74 5.84 -10.51 -4.59
C VAL A 74 5.16 -9.48 -3.70
N LYS A 75 5.11 -9.73 -2.40
CA LYS A 75 4.54 -8.80 -1.42
C LYS A 75 5.53 -7.68 -1.10
N ILE A 76 5.13 -6.43 -1.30
CA ILE A 76 5.97 -5.27 -1.02
C ILE A 76 5.45 -4.53 0.21
N THR A 77 6.30 -4.38 1.22
CA THR A 77 6.08 -3.51 2.38
C THR A 77 6.89 -2.24 2.21
N LEU A 78 6.23 -1.09 2.26
CA LEU A 78 6.88 0.23 2.31
C LEU A 78 6.99 0.70 3.75
N ALA A 79 8.20 0.79 4.30
CA ALA A 79 8.46 1.50 5.54
C ALA A 79 8.86 2.95 5.20
N GLN A 80 7.94 3.87 5.49
CA GLN A 80 8.09 5.28 5.12
C GLN A 80 8.35 6.14 6.35
N GLY A 81 9.52 6.78 6.43
CA GLY A 81 9.80 7.81 7.42
C GLY A 81 8.72 8.89 7.43
N LEU A 82 8.25 9.28 8.63
CA LEU A 82 7.19 10.27 8.78
C LEU A 82 7.58 11.60 8.14
N VAL A 83 6.74 12.09 7.24
CA VAL A 83 6.91 13.36 6.51
C VAL A 83 5.84 14.37 6.90
N LYS A 84 6.13 15.65 6.70
CA LYS A 84 5.25 16.76 7.12
C LYS A 84 4.07 16.98 6.16
N GLY A 85 2.93 17.29 6.72
CA GLY A 85 1.72 17.74 6.00
C GLY A 85 1.04 16.64 5.20
N GLU A 86 0.58 16.98 4.01
CA GLU A 86 -0.15 16.08 3.10
C GLU A 86 0.75 15.16 2.28
N LYS A 87 2.07 15.26 2.44
CA LYS A 87 3.00 14.42 1.70
C LYS A 87 2.82 12.95 1.99
N MET A 88 2.49 12.59 3.26
CA MET A 88 2.22 11.21 3.62
C MET A 88 0.97 10.68 2.90
N ASP A 89 -0.07 11.51 2.77
CA ASP A 89 -1.29 11.16 2.05
C ASP A 89 -0.98 10.84 0.57
N PHE A 90 -0.17 11.69 -0.07
CA PHE A 90 0.30 11.48 -1.45
C PHE A 90 1.13 10.18 -1.60
N ILE A 91 2.10 9.96 -0.69
CA ILE A 91 2.92 8.74 -0.71
C ILE A 91 2.04 7.51 -0.61
N ILE A 92 1.11 7.47 0.34
CA ILE A 92 0.20 6.34 0.54
C ILE A 92 -0.63 6.09 -0.71
N GLN A 93 -1.25 7.14 -1.27
CA GLN A 93 -2.03 7.03 -2.49
C GLN A 93 -1.20 6.40 -3.62
N LYS A 94 0.01 6.93 -3.88
CA LYS A 94 0.86 6.42 -4.96
C LYS A 94 1.44 5.04 -4.66
N ALA A 95 1.76 4.73 -3.42
CA ALA A 95 2.20 3.40 -3.03
C ALA A 95 1.12 2.34 -3.28
N VAL A 96 -0.14 2.65 -2.97
CA VAL A 96 -1.28 1.76 -3.26
C VAL A 96 -1.45 1.56 -4.76
N GLU A 97 -1.45 2.62 -5.57
CA GLU A 97 -1.53 2.54 -7.03
C GLU A 97 -0.39 1.69 -7.63
N LEU A 98 0.80 1.72 -7.02
CA LEU A 98 1.99 0.99 -7.45
C LEU A 98 2.08 -0.44 -6.89
N GLY A 99 1.08 -0.89 -6.12
CA GLY A 99 0.96 -2.29 -5.74
C GLY A 99 1.57 -2.68 -4.40
N VAL A 100 1.84 -1.73 -3.51
CA VAL A 100 2.27 -2.04 -2.15
C VAL A 100 1.22 -2.93 -1.44
N SER A 101 1.68 -3.87 -0.61
CA SER A 101 0.81 -4.75 0.18
C SER A 101 0.60 -4.24 1.60
N ARG A 102 1.60 -3.54 2.16
CA ARG A 102 1.58 -2.97 3.51
C ARG A 102 2.40 -1.69 3.56
N ILE A 103 1.94 -0.71 4.33
CA ILE A 103 2.70 0.52 4.60
C ILE A 103 2.91 0.65 6.10
N VAL A 104 4.16 0.86 6.52
CA VAL A 104 4.55 1.10 7.90
C VAL A 104 5.06 2.52 8.03
N PRO A 105 4.29 3.44 8.66
CA PRO A 105 4.81 4.77 8.99
C PRO A 105 5.91 4.64 10.05
N LEU A 106 7.10 5.19 9.77
CA LEU A 106 8.28 4.96 10.59
C LEU A 106 8.72 6.23 11.31
N ALA A 107 8.78 6.17 12.64
CA ALA A 107 9.33 7.24 13.45
C ALA A 107 10.86 7.17 13.42
N MET A 108 11.51 8.16 12.81
CA MET A 108 12.95 8.23 12.61
C MET A 108 13.54 9.46 13.30
N LYS A 109 14.85 9.47 13.53
CA LYS A 109 15.57 10.53 14.23
C LYS A 109 15.36 11.90 13.59
N HIS A 110 15.43 11.97 12.27
CA HIS A 110 15.31 13.20 11.51
C HIS A 110 13.87 13.46 11.00
N SER A 111 12.88 12.70 11.49
CA SER A 111 11.47 13.03 11.22
C SER A 111 11.12 14.37 11.88
N VAL A 112 10.68 15.32 11.06
CA VAL A 112 10.21 16.65 11.52
C VAL A 112 8.93 16.53 12.35
N VAL A 113 8.14 15.49 12.09
CA VAL A 113 6.85 15.24 12.74
C VAL A 113 7.01 14.12 13.76
N ARG A 114 6.49 14.38 14.95
CA ARG A 114 6.36 13.38 16.02
C ARG A 114 4.90 13.36 16.49
N TYR A 115 4.36 12.19 16.66
CA TYR A 115 3.00 11.99 17.16
C TYR A 115 3.05 11.30 18.52
N ASP A 116 2.19 11.70 19.43
CA ASP A 116 1.79 10.90 20.58
C ASP A 116 0.89 9.74 20.09
N ASP A 117 0.67 8.74 20.93
CA ASP A 117 -0.06 7.52 20.56
C ASP A 117 -1.46 7.80 20.04
N GLU A 118 -2.18 8.76 20.64
CA GLU A 118 -3.53 9.10 20.22
C GLU A 118 -3.56 9.75 18.83
N LYS A 119 -2.63 10.68 18.56
CA LYS A 119 -2.52 11.31 17.23
C LYS A 119 -2.02 10.32 16.19
N ALA A 120 -1.09 9.43 16.55
CA ALA A 120 -0.60 8.37 15.67
C ALA A 120 -1.76 7.47 15.23
N ALA A 121 -2.58 6.98 16.16
CA ALA A 121 -3.75 6.16 15.86
C ALA A 121 -4.75 6.87 14.94
N LYS A 122 -5.09 8.14 15.24
CA LYS A 122 -5.98 8.94 14.37
C LYS A 122 -5.41 9.13 12.95
N LYS A 123 -4.08 9.32 12.84
CA LYS A 123 -3.41 9.42 11.53
C LYS A 123 -3.46 8.11 10.78
N CYS A 124 -3.15 6.97 11.40
CA CYS A 124 -3.21 5.66 10.78
C CYS A 124 -4.63 5.34 10.28
N GLN A 125 -5.67 5.63 11.06
CA GLN A 125 -7.05 5.48 10.63
C GLN A 125 -7.39 6.35 9.39
N ARG A 126 -6.91 7.60 9.36
CA ARG A 126 -7.10 8.46 8.20
C ARG A 126 -6.35 7.93 6.98
N TRP A 127 -5.12 7.50 7.14
CA TRP A 127 -4.29 6.92 6.08
C TRP A 127 -4.86 5.61 5.54
N GLN A 128 -5.48 4.79 6.40
CA GLN A 128 -6.19 3.59 5.96
C GLN A 128 -7.35 3.94 5.01
N LYS A 129 -8.12 5.00 5.29
CA LYS A 129 -9.19 5.46 4.38
C LYS A 129 -8.64 5.96 3.04
N ILE A 130 -7.45 6.58 3.04
CA ILE A 130 -6.78 6.98 1.79
C ILE A 130 -6.36 5.74 1.00
N ALA A 131 -5.80 4.73 1.66
CA ALA A 131 -5.43 3.47 1.03
C ALA A 131 -6.66 2.75 0.43
N GLU A 132 -7.79 2.70 1.14
CA GLU A 132 -9.06 2.16 0.64
C GLU A 132 -9.54 2.89 -0.63
N SER A 133 -9.54 4.23 -0.59
CA SER A 133 -9.96 5.04 -1.75
C SER A 133 -9.04 4.81 -2.95
N ALA A 134 -7.73 4.76 -2.73
CA ALA A 134 -6.75 4.51 -3.78
C ALA A 134 -6.88 3.09 -4.36
N ALA A 135 -7.11 2.08 -3.52
CA ALA A 135 -7.31 0.69 -3.95
C ALA A 135 -8.56 0.54 -4.84
N LYS A 136 -9.67 1.19 -4.47
CA LYS A 136 -10.89 1.23 -5.29
C LYS A 136 -10.64 1.86 -6.66
N GLN A 137 -9.97 3.03 -6.67
CA GLN A 137 -9.68 3.76 -7.90
C GLN A 137 -8.71 3.01 -8.81
N SER A 138 -7.66 2.40 -8.27
CA SER A 138 -6.65 1.66 -9.02
C SER A 138 -7.05 0.21 -9.33
N LYS A 139 -8.26 -0.19 -8.97
CA LYS A 139 -8.82 -1.54 -9.20
C LYS A 139 -7.99 -2.67 -8.56
N ARG A 140 -7.42 -2.42 -7.37
CA ARG A 140 -6.73 -3.43 -6.60
C ARG A 140 -7.70 -4.51 -6.10
N ASP A 141 -7.20 -5.73 -5.91
CA ASP A 141 -7.96 -6.84 -5.34
C ASP A 141 -7.80 -6.93 -3.82
N ILE A 142 -6.90 -6.13 -3.26
CA ILE A 142 -6.72 -5.98 -1.81
C ILE A 142 -6.70 -4.49 -1.42
N ILE A 143 -7.06 -4.22 -0.16
CA ILE A 143 -6.79 -2.93 0.48
C ILE A 143 -5.49 -3.07 1.27
N PRO A 144 -4.40 -2.36 0.90
CA PRO A 144 -3.16 -2.41 1.65
C PRO A 144 -3.35 -1.97 3.10
N GLN A 145 -2.73 -2.68 4.02
CA GLN A 145 -2.78 -2.35 5.44
C GLN A 145 -1.85 -1.18 5.76
N ILE A 146 -2.36 -0.18 6.46
CA ILE A 146 -1.53 0.82 7.13
C ILE A 146 -1.28 0.32 8.56
N ALA A 147 -0.03 0.04 8.87
CA ALA A 147 0.37 -0.36 10.22
C ALA A 147 0.38 0.85 11.18
N ASP A 148 0.44 0.56 12.47
CA ASP A 148 0.72 1.59 13.46
C ASP A 148 2.09 2.22 13.23
N VAL A 149 2.27 3.47 13.71
CA VAL A 149 3.58 4.12 13.67
C VAL A 149 4.59 3.28 14.46
N ALA A 150 5.66 2.86 13.82
CA ALA A 150 6.67 2.00 14.41
C ALA A 150 8.01 2.71 14.61
N ALA A 151 8.76 2.29 15.62
CA ALA A 151 10.20 2.52 15.71
C ALA A 151 10.96 1.49 14.86
N ILE A 152 12.23 1.77 14.56
CA ILE A 152 13.08 0.92 13.71
C ILE A 152 13.18 -0.50 14.29
N ASP A 153 13.50 -0.63 15.58
CA ASP A 153 13.69 -1.93 16.22
C ASP A 153 12.42 -2.80 16.12
N LYS A 154 11.26 -2.19 16.35
CA LYS A 154 9.97 -2.88 16.21
C LYS A 154 9.73 -3.33 14.77
N LEU A 155 9.98 -2.47 13.78
CA LEU A 155 9.87 -2.84 12.37
C LEU A 155 10.72 -4.04 12.01
N MET A 156 11.99 -4.04 12.44
CA MET A 156 12.96 -5.08 12.07
C MET A 156 12.65 -6.42 12.71
N VAL A 157 12.07 -6.43 13.91
CA VAL A 157 11.60 -7.65 14.60
C VAL A 157 10.32 -8.21 13.99
N GLU A 158 9.37 -7.34 13.63
CA GLU A 158 8.04 -7.74 13.13
C GLU A 158 8.00 -8.03 11.61
N CYS A 159 9.06 -7.67 10.88
CA CYS A 159 9.08 -7.82 9.43
C CYS A 159 9.79 -9.10 8.98
N ASP A 160 9.01 -10.10 8.56
CA ASP A 160 9.51 -11.37 8.01
C ASP A 160 9.86 -11.30 6.51
N CYS A 161 10.07 -10.09 5.96
CA CYS A 161 10.38 -9.95 4.55
C CYS A 161 11.71 -10.61 4.20
N THR A 162 11.71 -11.40 3.11
CA THR A 162 12.86 -12.16 2.61
C THR A 162 14.00 -11.22 2.19
N THR A 163 13.65 -10.11 1.54
CA THR A 163 14.60 -9.09 1.11
C THR A 163 14.28 -7.77 1.80
N LYS A 164 15.29 -7.13 2.38
CA LYS A 164 15.17 -5.84 3.05
C LYS A 164 16.10 -4.84 2.36
N ILE A 165 15.54 -3.73 1.90
CA ILE A 165 16.24 -2.72 1.10
C ILE A 165 16.06 -1.36 1.75
N ILE A 166 17.12 -0.58 1.87
CA ILE A 166 17.08 0.79 2.33
C ILE A 166 17.55 1.74 1.22
N ALA A 167 16.69 2.68 0.81
CA ALA A 167 17.09 3.72 -0.12
C ALA A 167 17.90 4.78 0.63
N TYR A 168 19.20 4.84 0.32
CA TYR A 168 20.13 5.75 0.96
C TYR A 168 21.05 6.41 -0.07
N GLU A 169 21.19 7.71 0.02
CA GLU A 169 22.00 8.54 -0.88
C GLU A 169 23.49 8.46 -0.52
N CYS A 170 24.15 7.37 -0.82
CA CYS A 170 25.58 7.22 -0.63
C CYS A 170 26.23 6.88 -1.98
N GLU A 171 27.30 7.63 -2.37
CA GLU A 171 27.95 7.49 -3.66
C GLU A 171 28.57 6.09 -3.89
N ASP A 172 28.95 5.41 -2.83
CA ASP A 172 29.59 4.08 -2.88
C ASP A 172 28.62 2.91 -2.85
N ARG A 173 27.31 3.16 -2.89
CA ARG A 173 26.30 2.09 -2.80
C ARG A 173 25.85 1.62 -4.15
N GLN A 174 25.54 0.32 -4.20
CA GLN A 174 24.99 -0.30 -5.39
C GLN A 174 23.59 0.24 -5.72
N GLY A 175 23.22 0.20 -7.00
CA GLY A 175 21.88 0.58 -7.44
C GLY A 175 20.84 -0.48 -7.09
N LEU A 176 19.56 -0.08 -6.98
CA LEU A 176 18.45 -0.98 -6.68
C LEU A 176 18.40 -2.19 -7.62
N LYS A 177 18.73 -2.02 -8.91
CA LYS A 177 18.76 -3.12 -9.87
C LYS A 177 19.76 -4.22 -9.49
N GLN A 178 20.93 -3.85 -8.97
CA GLN A 178 21.96 -4.83 -8.54
C GLN A 178 21.50 -5.61 -7.32
N VAL A 179 20.89 -4.91 -6.32
CA VAL A 179 20.31 -5.57 -5.14
C VAL A 179 19.25 -6.61 -5.55
N LEU A 180 18.37 -6.26 -6.48
CA LEU A 180 17.33 -7.18 -6.95
C LEU A 180 17.88 -8.36 -7.74
N GLN A 181 18.95 -8.17 -8.51
CA GLN A 181 19.61 -9.26 -9.23
C GLN A 181 20.26 -10.29 -8.27
N SER A 182 20.70 -9.85 -7.10
CA SER A 182 21.24 -10.75 -6.06
C SER A 182 20.13 -11.48 -5.29
N ASN A 183 18.87 -11.03 -5.41
CA ASN A 183 17.72 -11.52 -4.64
C ASN A 183 16.57 -11.99 -5.55
N LEU A 184 16.87 -12.73 -6.62
CA LEU A 184 15.90 -13.13 -7.66
C LEU A 184 14.74 -14.01 -7.16
N ASN A 185 14.91 -14.73 -6.06
CA ASN A 185 13.90 -15.66 -5.51
C ASN A 185 13.19 -15.09 -4.27
N THR A 186 12.91 -13.78 -4.27
CA THR A 186 12.26 -13.15 -3.13
C THR A 186 10.73 -13.25 -3.24
N ASP A 187 10.08 -13.67 -2.16
CA ASP A 187 8.61 -13.70 -2.04
C ASP A 187 8.06 -12.41 -1.41
N SER A 188 8.93 -11.67 -0.72
CA SER A 188 8.54 -10.45 -0.02
C SER A 188 9.70 -9.47 0.11
N ILE A 189 9.40 -8.19 -0.08
CA ILE A 189 10.38 -7.10 -0.04
C ILE A 189 9.93 -6.06 0.99
N LEU A 190 10.84 -5.67 1.88
CA LEU A 190 10.75 -4.45 2.67
C LEU A 190 11.58 -3.37 1.99
N ILE A 191 10.95 -2.26 1.60
CA ILE A 191 11.66 -1.06 1.14
C ILE A 191 11.53 0.06 2.17
N ILE A 192 12.68 0.60 2.62
CA ILE A 192 12.77 1.63 3.65
C ILE A 192 13.13 2.95 3.00
N ILE A 193 12.33 3.98 3.24
CA ILE A 193 12.52 5.35 2.74
C ILE A 193 12.59 6.32 3.92
N GLY A 194 13.61 7.14 3.96
CA GLY A 194 13.79 8.14 5.01
C GLY A 194 12.79 9.31 4.96
N PRO A 195 12.71 10.10 6.04
CA PRO A 195 11.99 11.37 6.08
C PRO A 195 12.75 12.47 5.32
N GLU A 196 12.22 13.71 5.32
CA GLU A 196 12.87 14.86 4.66
C GLU A 196 14.26 15.19 5.20
N GLY A 197 14.53 14.89 6.46
CA GLY A 197 15.84 15.10 7.09
C GLY A 197 16.87 14.00 6.82
N GLY A 198 16.51 13.01 5.98
CA GLY A 198 17.36 11.85 5.69
C GLY A 198 17.41 10.83 6.81
N ILE A 199 18.27 9.85 6.67
CA ILE A 199 18.48 8.75 7.59
C ILE A 199 19.82 8.97 8.30
N SER A 200 19.87 8.88 9.62
CA SER A 200 21.13 9.04 10.36
C SER A 200 22.02 7.80 10.21
N GLU A 201 23.33 7.98 10.38
CA GLU A 201 24.31 6.88 10.31
C GLU A 201 23.98 5.74 11.26
N ALA A 202 23.60 6.04 12.50
CA ALA A 202 23.20 5.03 13.47
C ALA A 202 21.95 4.23 13.03
N GLU A 203 21.01 4.86 12.33
CA GLU A 203 19.84 4.18 11.79
C GLU A 203 20.21 3.29 10.58
N ILE A 204 21.10 3.77 9.71
CA ILE A 204 21.66 2.95 8.61
C ILE A 204 22.36 1.72 9.18
N GLU A 205 23.21 1.89 10.19
CA GLU A 205 23.90 0.80 10.85
C GLU A 205 22.92 -0.22 11.47
N SER A 206 21.88 0.28 12.15
CA SER A 206 20.82 -0.58 12.71
C SER A 206 20.11 -1.39 11.62
N PHE A 207 19.74 -0.77 10.50
CA PHE A 207 19.08 -1.46 9.39
C PHE A 207 19.99 -2.49 8.72
N THR A 208 21.27 -2.15 8.48
CA THR A 208 22.22 -3.06 7.83
C THR A 208 22.59 -4.24 8.72
N ASN A 209 22.74 -4.02 10.02
CA ASN A 209 22.94 -5.09 11.01
C ASN A 209 21.75 -6.06 11.07
N ALA A 210 20.53 -5.56 10.78
CA ALA A 210 19.33 -6.38 10.67
C ALA A 210 19.11 -6.98 9.26
N GLY A 211 20.13 -6.94 8.39
CA GLY A 211 20.15 -7.56 7.07
C GLY A 211 19.55 -6.73 5.94
N ALA A 212 19.37 -5.42 6.13
CA ALA A 212 18.94 -4.56 5.03
C ALA A 212 20.10 -4.15 4.12
N GLU A 213 19.94 -4.27 2.81
CA GLU A 213 20.90 -3.82 1.82
C GLU A 213 20.65 -2.35 1.44
N ALA A 214 21.66 -1.50 1.57
CA ALA A 214 21.55 -0.11 1.18
C ALA A 214 21.78 0.05 -0.33
N CYS A 215 20.93 0.87 -0.98
CA CYS A 215 21.03 1.13 -2.40
C CYS A 215 20.67 2.57 -2.75
N VAL A 216 21.14 3.04 -3.90
CA VAL A 216 20.72 4.29 -4.52
C VAL A 216 19.57 4.03 -5.52
N LEU A 217 18.63 4.97 -5.60
CA LEU A 217 17.51 4.91 -6.55
C LEU A 217 17.86 5.57 -7.91
N GLY A 218 18.96 6.28 -7.99
CA GLY A 218 19.45 6.98 -9.18
C GLY A 218 20.55 7.97 -8.83
N SER A 219 21.03 8.69 -9.83
CA SER A 219 22.10 9.70 -9.66
C SER A 219 21.64 10.99 -8.94
N ASN A 220 20.35 11.25 -8.92
CA ASN A 220 19.78 12.44 -8.29
C ASN A 220 19.22 12.12 -6.90
N ILE A 221 19.41 13.06 -5.96
CA ILE A 221 18.77 13.01 -4.66
C ILE A 221 17.26 13.27 -4.82
N LEU A 222 16.44 12.30 -4.43
CA LEU A 222 14.99 12.41 -4.49
C LEU A 222 14.42 12.94 -3.17
N ARG A 223 13.40 13.77 -3.25
CA ARG A 223 12.61 14.12 -2.06
C ARG A 223 11.96 12.88 -1.46
N ALA A 224 11.77 12.83 -0.15
CA ALA A 224 11.11 11.70 0.54
C ALA A 224 9.74 11.35 -0.08
N SER A 225 8.97 12.35 -0.53
CA SER A 225 7.69 12.14 -1.22
C SER A 225 7.81 11.55 -2.63
N THR A 226 8.98 11.63 -3.25
CA THR A 226 9.26 11.09 -4.59
C THR A 226 9.95 9.73 -4.49
N ALA A 227 10.84 9.55 -3.51
CA ALA A 227 11.67 8.35 -3.36
C ALA A 227 10.82 7.07 -3.19
N GLY A 228 9.77 7.10 -2.35
CA GLY A 228 8.87 5.97 -2.17
C GLY A 228 8.19 5.52 -3.46
N PRO A 229 7.45 6.40 -4.16
CA PRO A 229 6.84 6.07 -5.46
C PRO A 229 7.84 5.61 -6.52
N VAL A 230 9.01 6.23 -6.61
CA VAL A 230 10.08 5.82 -7.56
C VAL A 230 10.59 4.42 -7.21
N ALA A 231 10.93 4.15 -5.95
CA ALA A 231 11.40 2.84 -5.52
C ALA A 231 10.36 1.75 -5.84
N LEU A 232 9.08 1.99 -5.53
CA LEU A 232 7.99 1.06 -5.83
C LEU A 232 7.81 0.84 -7.34
N SER A 233 7.93 1.89 -8.16
CA SER A 233 7.85 1.77 -9.61
C SER A 233 9.01 0.93 -10.18
N LEU A 234 10.24 1.14 -9.69
CA LEU A 234 11.39 0.34 -10.10
C LEU A 234 11.26 -1.12 -9.67
N LEU A 235 10.76 -1.38 -8.45
CA LEU A 235 10.46 -2.73 -7.96
C LEU A 235 9.39 -3.40 -8.83
N ALA A 236 8.27 -2.72 -9.09
CA ALA A 236 7.19 -3.25 -9.89
C ALA A 236 7.64 -3.59 -11.33
N ARG A 237 8.51 -2.77 -11.94
CA ARG A 237 9.11 -3.08 -13.23
C ARG A 237 10.04 -4.28 -13.17
N ALA A 238 10.92 -4.35 -12.17
CA ALA A 238 11.87 -5.46 -12.03
C ALA A 238 11.17 -6.81 -11.78
N LEU A 239 10.01 -6.77 -11.13
CA LEU A 239 9.16 -7.94 -10.85
C LEU A 239 8.17 -8.25 -11.99
N GLY A 240 8.34 -7.65 -13.17
CA GLY A 240 7.55 -7.93 -14.38
C GLY A 240 6.12 -7.37 -14.37
N ARG A 241 5.81 -6.40 -13.51
CA ARG A 241 4.46 -5.82 -13.41
C ARG A 241 4.18 -4.69 -14.40
N PHE A 242 5.20 -3.96 -14.82
CA PHE A 242 5.13 -2.97 -15.90
C PHE A 242 5.79 -3.50 -17.15
N ILE A 243 5.07 -3.45 -18.26
CA ILE A 243 5.52 -3.82 -19.59
C ILE A 243 6.50 -2.77 -20.11
#